data_281a45554987a55464778659ea7952bc
#
_entry.id   281a45554987a55464778659ea7952bc
#
_cell.length_a   1.000
_cell.length_b   1.000
_cell.length_c   1.000
_cell.angle_alpha   90.00
_cell.angle_beta   90.00
_cell.angle_gamma   90.00
#
_symmetry.space_group_name_H-M   'P 1'
#
loop_
_entity.id
_entity.type
_entity.pdbx_description
1 polymer ?
#
loop_
_entity_poly.entity_id
_entity_poly.type
_entity_poly.pdbx_seq_one_letter_code
_entity_poly.pdbx_strand_id
1 'polypeptide(L)'
;MAVRPNQVWASNLTYIPTEKGFMYLVVVMDLFNRQIKGWDMSDSMEAKQTVKAFINAVRSHSGRAKDVIFHSDQEVQNCASALRNKLSLLGFQQSMSRKGNYYDNAFVESFFHSLKNELEVKSFKTKDEARKAIFEYIETWYNNKRFHSSLGYLSPIEFEQQFGDVS
;
A
#
# COMPACT_ATOMS: atom_id res chain seq x y z
N MET A 1 -4.14 7.66 -15.10
CA MET A 1 -3.15 6.57 -15.05
C MET A 1 -1.78 7.13 -14.68
N ALA A 2 -1.11 6.50 -13.74
CA ALA A 2 0.23 6.97 -13.34
C ALA A 2 1.25 6.71 -14.45
N VAL A 3 2.04 7.72 -14.80
CA VAL A 3 3.04 7.67 -15.89
C VAL A 3 4.48 7.82 -15.38
N ARG A 4 4.64 8.06 -14.07
CA ARG A 4 5.96 8.17 -13.42
C ARG A 4 5.88 7.69 -11.97
N PRO A 5 7.03 7.30 -11.38
CA PRO A 5 7.07 6.92 -9.95
C PRO A 5 6.60 8.04 -9.06
N ASN A 6 5.94 7.68 -7.97
CA ASN A 6 5.45 8.60 -6.94
C ASN A 6 4.51 9.70 -7.46
N GLN A 7 3.79 9.41 -8.53
CA GLN A 7 2.74 10.28 -9.04
C GLN A 7 1.43 10.08 -8.31
N VAL A 8 1.01 8.82 -8.15
CA VAL A 8 -0.23 8.45 -7.46
C VAL A 8 0.05 7.29 -6.52
N TRP A 9 -0.26 7.47 -5.25
CA TRP A 9 -0.28 6.41 -4.25
C TRP A 9 -1.72 6.10 -3.88
N ALA A 10 -2.04 4.81 -3.82
CA ALA A 10 -3.36 4.35 -3.41
C ALA A 10 -3.27 3.53 -2.13
N SER A 11 -4.26 3.66 -1.28
CA SER A 11 -4.37 2.92 -0.02
C SER A 11 -5.64 2.09 0.02
N ASN A 12 -5.53 0.90 0.56
CA ASN A 12 -6.68 0.04 0.85
C ASN A 12 -6.39 -0.88 2.04
N LEU A 13 -7.42 -1.54 2.51
CA LEU A 13 -7.45 -2.34 3.72
C LEU A 13 -7.92 -3.75 3.40
N THR A 14 -7.32 -4.75 4.05
CA THR A 14 -7.81 -6.13 4.02
C THR A 14 -7.72 -6.79 5.41
N TYR A 15 -8.39 -7.93 5.55
CA TYR A 15 -8.36 -8.74 6.76
C TYR A 15 -7.31 -9.84 6.65
N ILE A 16 -6.62 -10.10 7.75
CA ILE A 16 -5.70 -11.23 7.87
C ILE A 16 -6.20 -12.12 9.01
N PRO A 17 -6.73 -13.33 8.71
CA PRO A 17 -7.25 -14.22 9.74
C PRO A 17 -6.14 -14.82 10.59
N THR A 18 -6.37 -14.88 11.90
CA THR A 18 -5.53 -15.64 12.83
C THR A 18 -6.43 -16.45 13.78
N GLU A 19 -5.88 -17.44 14.43
CA GLU A 19 -6.62 -18.21 15.45
C GLU A 19 -6.97 -17.35 16.67
N LYS A 20 -6.33 -16.20 16.83
CA LYS A 20 -6.57 -15.22 17.91
C LYS A 20 -7.44 -14.04 17.47
N GLY A 21 -8.13 -14.16 16.33
CA GLY A 21 -8.96 -13.11 15.77
C GLY A 21 -8.38 -12.50 14.50
N PHE A 22 -9.12 -11.60 13.88
CA PHE A 22 -8.67 -10.93 12.66
C PHE A 22 -7.67 -9.83 12.98
N MET A 23 -6.70 -9.69 12.09
CA MET A 23 -5.89 -8.49 11.98
C MET A 23 -6.28 -7.72 10.72
N TYR A 24 -5.96 -6.44 10.70
CA TYR A 24 -6.22 -5.56 9.57
C TYR A 24 -4.90 -5.11 8.99
N LEU A 25 -4.75 -5.24 7.68
CA LEU A 25 -3.59 -4.79 6.94
C LEU A 25 -3.98 -3.61 6.06
N VAL A 26 -3.34 -2.47 6.28
CA VAL A 26 -3.44 -1.30 5.40
C VAL A 26 -2.14 -1.19 4.62
N VAL A 27 -2.25 -1.00 3.31
CA VAL A 27 -1.08 -0.79 2.44
C VAL A 27 -1.23 0.51 1.67
N VAL A 28 -0.09 1.11 1.36
CA VAL A 28 0.03 2.25 0.45
C VAL A 28 0.88 1.80 -0.73
N MET A 29 0.30 1.82 -1.91
CA MET A 29 0.93 1.32 -3.15
C MET A 29 1.18 2.47 -4.12
N ASP A 30 2.37 2.50 -4.72
CA ASP A 30 2.64 3.33 -5.88
C ASP A 30 2.00 2.68 -7.12
N LEU A 31 1.07 3.37 -7.75
CA LEU A 31 0.31 2.82 -8.87
C LEU A 31 1.14 2.72 -10.16
N PHE A 32 2.29 3.37 -10.23
CA PHE A 32 3.14 3.28 -11.40
C PHE A 32 3.94 1.97 -11.43
N ASN A 33 4.65 1.67 -10.35
CA ASN A 33 5.54 0.50 -10.29
C ASN A 33 5.00 -0.64 -9.42
N ARG A 34 3.82 -0.49 -8.83
CA ARG A 34 3.19 -1.47 -7.92
C ARG A 34 3.96 -1.72 -6.63
N GLN A 35 4.92 -0.90 -6.30
CA GLN A 35 5.67 -1.01 -5.04
C GLN A 35 4.79 -0.68 -3.84
N ILE A 36 4.89 -1.47 -2.79
CA ILE A 36 4.27 -1.14 -1.50
C ILE A 36 5.20 -0.16 -0.79
N LYS A 37 4.79 1.09 -0.71
CA LYS A 37 5.56 2.18 -0.11
C LYS A 37 5.48 2.16 1.41
N GLY A 38 4.34 1.78 1.95
CA GLY A 38 4.13 1.69 3.38
C GLY A 38 3.01 0.73 3.71
N TRP A 39 3.00 0.24 4.93
CA TRP A 39 1.96 -0.65 5.41
C TRP A 39 1.93 -0.65 6.93
N ASP A 40 0.79 -1.07 7.49
CA ASP A 40 0.63 -1.25 8.92
C ASP A 40 -0.37 -2.38 9.19
N MET A 41 -0.14 -3.13 10.25
CA MET A 41 -1.05 -4.17 10.73
C MET A 41 -1.54 -3.81 12.12
N SER A 42 -2.84 -4.00 12.37
CA SER A 42 -3.46 -3.68 13.65
C SER A 42 -4.57 -4.65 13.99
N ASP A 43 -4.89 -4.74 15.27
CA ASP A 43 -6.01 -5.53 15.79
C ASP A 43 -7.36 -4.84 15.55
N SER A 44 -7.36 -3.56 15.23
CA SER A 44 -8.59 -2.77 15.07
C SER A 44 -8.54 -1.90 13.82
N MET A 45 -9.72 -1.65 13.24
CA MET A 45 -9.91 -0.73 12.11
C MET A 45 -9.97 0.72 12.60
N GLU A 46 -8.85 1.26 13.08
CA GLU A 46 -8.81 2.66 13.50
C GLU A 46 -8.18 3.57 12.43
N ALA A 47 -8.61 4.82 12.44
CA ALA A 47 -8.05 5.90 11.64
C ALA A 47 -6.52 5.98 11.72
N LYS A 48 -6.00 5.75 12.90
CA LYS A 48 -4.57 5.75 13.19
C LYS A 48 -3.76 4.79 12.30
N GLN A 49 -4.35 3.66 11.92
CA GLN A 49 -3.67 2.64 11.13
C GLN A 49 -3.34 3.12 9.72
N THR A 50 -4.30 3.75 9.06
CA THR A 50 -4.08 4.34 7.73
C THR A 50 -3.04 5.44 7.79
N VAL A 51 -3.10 6.28 8.82
CA VAL A 51 -2.10 7.34 9.04
C VAL A 51 -0.71 6.75 9.26
N LYS A 52 -0.57 5.68 10.04
CA LYS A 52 0.71 4.99 10.24
C LYS A 52 1.27 4.42 8.94
N ALA A 53 0.44 3.74 8.16
CA ALA A 53 0.86 3.20 6.86
C ALA A 53 1.33 4.32 5.92
N PHE A 54 0.61 5.43 5.90
CA PHE A 54 0.98 6.61 5.13
C PHE A 54 2.31 7.23 5.60
N ILE A 55 2.50 7.39 6.91
CA ILE A 55 3.76 7.91 7.46
C ILE A 55 4.92 6.99 7.10
N ASN A 56 4.74 5.69 7.19
CA ASN A 56 5.76 4.72 6.78
C ASN A 56 6.11 4.86 5.30
N ALA A 57 5.10 5.08 4.44
CA ALA A 57 5.31 5.33 3.03
C ALA A 57 6.13 6.61 2.78
N VAL A 58 5.81 7.69 3.48
CA VAL A 58 6.53 8.97 3.37
C VAL A 58 7.98 8.81 3.81
N ARG A 59 8.22 8.09 4.90
CA ARG A 59 9.59 7.85 5.39
C ARG A 59 10.43 7.03 4.43
N SER A 60 9.82 6.13 3.67
CA SER A 60 10.52 5.34 2.65
C SER A 60 10.76 6.12 1.36
N HIS A 61 10.07 7.25 1.18
CA HIS A 61 10.17 8.09 0.00
C HIS A 61 11.14 9.25 0.26
N SER A 62 12.22 9.30 -0.54
CA SER A 62 13.27 10.32 -0.39
C SER A 62 13.03 11.60 -1.22
N GLY A 63 11.90 11.68 -1.92
CA GLY A 63 11.57 12.81 -2.80
C GLY A 63 10.60 13.81 -2.21
N ARG A 64 10.18 14.76 -3.03
CA ARG A 64 9.21 15.79 -2.64
C ARG A 64 7.79 15.22 -2.64
N ALA A 65 7.10 15.36 -1.53
CA ALA A 65 5.73 14.90 -1.36
C ALA A 65 4.70 15.75 -2.14
N LYS A 66 5.05 16.94 -2.55
CA LYS A 66 4.13 17.93 -3.15
C LYS A 66 3.45 17.46 -4.44
N ASP A 67 4.12 16.60 -5.19
CA ASP A 67 3.62 16.15 -6.49
C ASP A 67 2.90 14.80 -6.43
N VAL A 68 2.78 14.21 -5.24
CA VAL A 68 2.14 12.91 -5.06
C VAL A 68 0.65 13.09 -4.77
N ILE A 69 -0.18 12.44 -5.57
CA ILE A 69 -1.62 12.35 -5.34
C ILE A 69 -1.90 11.14 -4.47
N PHE A 70 -2.50 11.35 -3.31
CA PHE A 70 -2.89 10.26 -2.43
C PHE A 70 -4.37 9.92 -2.64
N HIS A 71 -4.63 8.68 -3.02
CA HIS A 71 -5.96 8.18 -3.30
C HIS A 71 -6.37 7.15 -2.24
N SER A 72 -7.48 7.39 -1.56
CA SER A 72 -8.03 6.46 -0.57
C SER A 72 -9.47 6.08 -0.89
N ASP A 73 -9.85 4.86 -0.51
CA ASP A 73 -11.22 4.40 -0.65
C ASP A 73 -12.14 5.12 0.33
N GLN A 74 -13.42 5.26 -0.06
CA GLN A 74 -14.46 5.86 0.78
C GLN A 74 -14.66 5.14 2.12
N GLU A 75 -14.37 3.84 2.20
CA GLU A 75 -14.45 3.08 3.44
C GLU A 75 -13.47 3.57 4.51
N VAL A 76 -12.45 4.31 4.11
CA VAL A 76 -11.46 4.94 4.99
C VAL A 76 -11.90 6.34 5.44
N GLN A 77 -13.12 6.77 5.12
CA GLN A 77 -13.62 8.13 5.40
C GLN A 77 -13.68 8.50 6.89
N ASN A 78 -13.86 7.52 7.77
CA ASN A 78 -13.85 7.77 9.21
C ASN A 78 -12.46 8.21 9.72
N CYS A 79 -11.45 8.08 8.86
CA CYS A 79 -10.08 8.51 9.09
C CYS A 79 -9.78 9.86 8.45
N ALA A 80 -10.77 10.44 7.78
CA ALA A 80 -10.55 11.49 6.80
C ALA A 80 -9.95 12.76 7.39
N SER A 81 -10.36 13.20 8.58
CA SER A 81 -9.85 14.46 9.13
C SER A 81 -8.39 14.37 9.57
N ALA A 82 -8.01 13.32 10.29
CA ALA A 82 -6.62 13.12 10.72
C ALA A 82 -5.69 12.91 9.51
N LEU A 83 -6.13 12.10 8.54
CA LEU A 83 -5.37 11.84 7.33
C LEU A 83 -5.24 13.10 6.46
N ARG A 84 -6.32 13.87 6.28
CA ARG A 84 -6.31 15.13 5.54
C ARG A 84 -5.36 16.14 6.14
N ASN A 85 -5.37 16.29 7.45
CA ASN A 85 -4.47 17.19 8.15
C ASN A 85 -3.02 16.80 7.94
N LYS A 86 -2.71 15.50 8.02
CA LYS A 86 -1.36 15.01 7.81
C LYS A 86 -0.91 15.16 6.37
N LEU A 87 -1.77 14.85 5.41
CA LEU A 87 -1.50 15.05 3.98
C LEU A 87 -1.23 16.52 3.66
N SER A 88 -2.06 17.41 4.18
CA SER A 88 -1.91 18.86 3.99
C SER A 88 -0.58 19.35 4.57
N LEU A 89 -0.23 18.94 5.78
CA LEU A 89 1.04 19.31 6.43
C LEU A 89 2.26 18.84 5.64
N LEU A 90 2.17 17.71 4.98
CA LEU A 90 3.25 17.12 4.19
C LEU A 90 3.24 17.56 2.72
N GLY A 91 2.26 18.36 2.31
CA GLY A 91 2.16 18.89 0.96
C GLY A 91 1.62 17.93 -0.09
N PHE A 92 0.96 16.86 0.32
CA PHE A 92 0.33 15.91 -0.62
C PHE A 92 -0.98 16.48 -1.17
N GLN A 93 -1.25 16.18 -2.42
CA GLN A 93 -2.56 16.39 -3.03
C GLN A 93 -3.45 15.19 -2.71
N GLN A 94 -4.66 15.45 -2.23
CA GLN A 94 -5.60 14.42 -1.87
C GLN A 94 -6.63 14.23 -2.97
N SER A 95 -6.80 12.97 -3.39
CA SER A 95 -7.91 12.55 -4.24
C SER A 95 -8.66 11.43 -3.54
N MET A 96 -9.98 11.59 -3.39
CA MET A 96 -10.82 10.51 -2.89
C MET A 96 -11.55 9.87 -4.05
N SER A 97 -11.59 8.52 -4.08
CA SER A 97 -12.36 7.83 -5.11
C SER A 97 -13.83 8.18 -4.97
N ARG A 98 -14.40 8.62 -6.07
CA ARG A 98 -15.86 8.72 -6.17
C ARG A 98 -16.43 7.30 -6.28
N LYS A 99 -17.64 7.13 -5.75
CA LYS A 99 -18.41 5.90 -5.91
C LYS A 99 -18.45 5.52 -7.39
N GLY A 100 -17.80 4.41 -7.76
CA GLY A 100 -17.72 3.93 -9.15
C GLY A 100 -16.36 4.06 -9.83
N ASN A 101 -15.35 4.67 -9.22
CA ASN A 101 -14.00 4.71 -9.77
C ASN A 101 -13.19 3.52 -9.26
N TYR A 102 -13.35 2.37 -9.93
CA TYR A 102 -12.78 1.09 -9.51
C TYR A 102 -11.33 0.90 -9.89
N TYR A 103 -10.78 1.69 -10.81
CA TYR A 103 -9.49 1.43 -11.43
C TYR A 103 -8.32 1.52 -10.44
N ASP A 104 -8.31 2.54 -9.58
CA ASP A 104 -7.19 2.75 -8.66
C ASP A 104 -7.14 1.70 -7.54
N ASN A 105 -8.32 1.22 -7.09
CA ASN A 105 -8.42 0.18 -6.09
C ASN A 105 -8.12 -1.22 -6.64
N ALA A 106 -8.35 -1.44 -7.93
CA ALA A 106 -8.13 -2.74 -8.57
C ALA A 106 -6.68 -3.22 -8.41
N PHE A 107 -5.72 -2.33 -8.46
CA PHE A 107 -4.31 -2.68 -8.31
C PHE A 107 -3.96 -3.11 -6.89
N VAL A 108 -4.51 -2.43 -5.89
CA VAL A 108 -4.32 -2.81 -4.48
C VAL A 108 -5.05 -4.11 -4.16
N GLU A 109 -6.26 -4.29 -4.70
CA GLU A 109 -7.01 -5.55 -4.56
C GLU A 109 -6.27 -6.73 -5.20
N SER A 110 -5.65 -6.51 -6.35
CA SER A 110 -4.81 -7.50 -7.01
C SER A 110 -3.61 -7.88 -6.14
N PHE A 111 -3.00 -6.91 -5.47
CA PHE A 111 -1.94 -7.16 -4.49
C PHE A 111 -2.44 -8.05 -3.35
N PHE A 112 -3.59 -7.73 -2.77
CA PHE A 112 -4.15 -8.54 -1.68
C PHE A 112 -4.47 -9.97 -2.12
N HIS A 113 -4.97 -10.13 -3.33
CA HIS A 113 -5.22 -11.45 -3.91
C HIS A 113 -3.93 -12.26 -4.05
N SER A 114 -2.88 -11.67 -4.58
CA SER A 114 -1.56 -12.28 -4.69
C SER A 114 -0.97 -12.65 -3.34
N LEU A 115 -1.06 -11.73 -2.38
CA LEU A 115 -0.59 -11.95 -1.01
C LEU A 115 -1.23 -13.20 -0.39
N LYS A 116 -2.56 -13.28 -0.45
CA LYS A 116 -3.31 -14.39 0.16
C LYS A 116 -3.06 -15.73 -0.54
N ASN A 117 -2.91 -15.72 -1.86
CA ASN A 117 -2.64 -16.92 -2.63
C ASN A 117 -1.18 -17.40 -2.46
N GLU A 118 -0.24 -16.49 -2.51
CA GLU A 118 1.19 -16.84 -2.48
C GLU A 118 1.66 -17.24 -1.09
N LEU A 119 1.05 -16.73 -0.03
CA LEU A 119 1.35 -17.16 1.34
C LEU A 119 0.82 -18.56 1.65
N GLU A 120 -0.16 -19.05 0.90
CA GLU A 120 -0.77 -20.39 1.06
C GLU A 120 -1.29 -20.68 2.48
N VAL A 121 -1.50 -19.65 3.29
CA VAL A 121 -1.96 -19.77 4.67
C VAL A 121 -3.37 -19.24 4.79
N LYS A 122 -4.31 -20.09 5.15
CA LYS A 122 -5.70 -19.69 5.38
C LYS A 122 -5.88 -18.90 6.67
N SER A 123 -5.11 -19.22 7.69
CA SER A 123 -5.15 -18.57 8.99
C SER A 123 -3.83 -18.76 9.72
N PHE A 124 -3.31 -17.71 10.32
CA PHE A 124 -2.09 -17.80 11.13
C PHE A 124 -2.45 -18.24 12.57
N LYS A 125 -1.54 -18.92 13.24
CA LYS A 125 -1.75 -19.34 14.63
C LYS A 125 -1.74 -18.16 15.58
N THR A 126 -0.81 -17.23 15.39
CA THR A 126 -0.67 -16.05 16.23
C THR A 126 -0.60 -14.78 15.38
N LYS A 127 -0.87 -13.65 16.02
CA LYS A 127 -0.75 -12.33 15.41
C LYS A 127 0.71 -12.00 15.06
N ASP A 128 1.67 -12.44 15.87
CA ASP A 128 3.09 -12.23 15.60
C ASP A 128 3.56 -13.02 14.37
N GLU A 129 3.10 -14.25 14.20
CA GLU A 129 3.36 -15.03 12.97
C GLU A 129 2.81 -14.31 11.74
N ALA A 130 1.61 -13.78 11.84
CA ALA A 130 1.00 -13.02 10.75
C ALA A 130 1.82 -11.78 10.39
N ARG A 131 2.23 -10.99 11.38
CA ARG A 131 3.08 -9.79 11.16
C ARG A 131 4.39 -10.15 10.48
N LYS A 132 5.05 -11.20 10.96
CA LYS A 132 6.32 -11.65 10.43
C LYS A 132 6.19 -12.11 8.97
N ALA A 133 5.18 -12.92 8.68
CA ALA A 133 4.93 -13.41 7.32
C ALA A 133 4.62 -12.27 6.35
N ILE A 134 3.81 -11.31 6.76
CA ILE A 134 3.47 -10.13 5.94
C ILE A 134 4.71 -9.25 5.73
N PHE A 135 5.51 -9.02 6.76
CA PHE A 135 6.76 -8.29 6.66
C PHE A 135 7.70 -8.93 5.63
N GLU A 136 7.95 -10.23 5.74
CA GLU A 136 8.80 -10.95 4.81
C GLU A 136 8.25 -10.92 3.39
N TYR A 137 6.94 -11.09 3.23
CA TYR A 137 6.30 -11.05 1.92
C TYR A 137 6.49 -9.69 1.24
N ILE A 138 6.18 -8.60 1.93
CA ILE A 138 6.24 -7.25 1.35
C ILE A 138 7.68 -6.80 1.15
N GLU A 139 8.50 -6.86 2.20
CA GLU A 139 9.81 -6.24 2.20
C GLU A 139 10.88 -7.07 1.48
N THR A 140 10.78 -8.37 1.57
CA THR A 140 11.79 -9.26 0.98
C THR A 140 11.39 -9.82 -0.38
N TRP A 141 10.12 -10.17 -0.54
CA TRP A 141 9.65 -10.85 -1.75
C TRP A 141 9.00 -9.91 -2.74
N TYR A 142 7.87 -9.29 -2.36
CA TYR A 142 7.01 -8.56 -3.30
C TYR A 142 7.74 -7.39 -3.97
N ASN A 143 8.32 -6.50 -3.18
CA ASN A 143 8.98 -5.31 -3.73
C ASN A 143 10.28 -5.62 -4.46
N ASN A 144 11.03 -6.59 -4.00
CA ASN A 144 12.41 -6.82 -4.46
C ASN A 144 12.55 -7.96 -5.46
N LYS A 145 11.73 -9.01 -5.34
CA LYS A 145 11.96 -10.26 -6.07
C LYS A 145 10.79 -10.69 -6.96
N ARG A 146 9.57 -10.32 -6.60
CA ARG A 146 8.41 -10.77 -7.35
C ARG A 146 8.30 -10.06 -8.70
N PHE A 147 8.28 -10.84 -9.77
CA PHE A 147 8.11 -10.34 -11.12
C PHE A 147 6.64 -10.02 -11.42
N HIS A 148 6.41 -8.94 -12.16
CA HIS A 148 5.09 -8.51 -12.60
C HIS A 148 5.01 -8.44 -14.12
N SER A 149 4.02 -9.09 -14.72
CA SER A 149 3.81 -9.03 -16.17
C SER A 149 3.53 -7.60 -16.66
N SER A 150 2.80 -6.82 -15.89
CA SER A 150 2.52 -5.41 -16.18
C SER A 150 3.78 -4.52 -16.15
N LEU A 151 4.86 -4.98 -15.53
CA LEU A 151 6.14 -4.27 -15.41
C LEU A 151 7.24 -4.91 -16.29
N GLY A 152 6.87 -5.67 -17.34
CA GLY A 152 7.82 -6.36 -18.18
C GLY A 152 8.57 -7.48 -17.46
N TYR A 153 7.91 -8.14 -16.51
CA TYR A 153 8.46 -9.20 -15.67
C TYR A 153 9.60 -8.74 -14.73
N LEU A 154 9.63 -7.45 -14.43
CA LEU A 154 10.52 -6.90 -13.40
C LEU A 154 9.81 -6.83 -12.05
N SER A 155 10.57 -6.82 -10.97
CA SER A 155 10.03 -6.50 -9.65
C SER A 155 9.72 -4.98 -9.57
N PRO A 156 8.88 -4.55 -8.62
CA PRO A 156 8.60 -3.12 -8.46
C PRO A 156 9.85 -2.24 -8.30
N ILE A 157 10.83 -2.70 -7.52
CA ILE A 157 12.07 -1.94 -7.32
C ILE A 157 12.93 -1.91 -8.58
N GLU A 158 13.07 -3.03 -9.28
CA GLU A 158 13.81 -3.08 -10.54
C GLU A 158 13.19 -2.17 -11.59
N PHE A 159 11.86 -2.17 -11.67
CA PHE A 159 11.13 -1.31 -12.58
C PHE A 159 11.34 0.18 -12.26
N GLU A 160 11.29 0.54 -10.98
CA GLU A 160 11.54 1.91 -10.53
C GLU A 160 12.96 2.36 -10.86
N GLN A 161 13.96 1.51 -10.70
CA GLN A 161 15.35 1.81 -11.01
C GLN A 161 15.57 2.17 -12.47
N GLN A 162 14.82 1.56 -13.41
CA GLN A 162 14.91 1.91 -14.83
C GLN A 162 14.47 3.35 -15.12
N PHE A 163 13.60 3.93 -14.31
CA PHE A 163 13.09 5.28 -14.48
C PHE A 163 13.80 6.30 -13.58
N GLY A 164 14.51 5.86 -12.55
CA GLY A 164 15.24 6.72 -11.62
C GLY A 164 16.47 7.39 -12.25
N ASP A 165 17.04 6.78 -13.27
CA ASP A 165 18.23 7.31 -13.98
C ASP A 165 17.89 8.37 -15.02
N VAL A 166 16.62 8.71 -15.21
CA VAL A 166 16.15 9.65 -16.22
C VAL A 166 15.73 11.00 -15.63
N SER A 167 15.80 11.13 -14.32
CA SER A 167 15.43 12.40 -13.65
C SER A 167 16.62 13.31 -13.43
#